data_a1a8166a0abb166982b9d7d153e9ee76
#
_entry.id   a1a8166a0abb166982b9d7d153e9ee76
#
_cell.length_a   1.000
_cell.length_b   1.000
_cell.length_c   1.000
_cell.angle_alpha   90.00
_cell.angle_beta   90.00
_cell.angle_gamma   90.00
#
_symmetry.space_group_name_H-M   'P 1'
#
loop_
_entity.id
_entity.type
_entity.pdbx_description
1 polymer ?
#
loop_
_entity_poly.entity_id
_entity_poly.type
_entity_poly.pdbx_seq_one_letter_code
_entity_poly.pdbx_strand_id
1 'polypeptide(L)'
;LGCDDILNMTYGTMLYQEQLMLMAQKVAGFNGNQSDTYLRKGVGKKKRKLIDLCREWFIYGKPNQDEYGDPIEGGINRGYDEQELIDFWDDVVEGCASYIFNKSHATSYSLLTVITAWLKYYYTEEYFAALLTFEKDEKVDAYNDILDKQYDIKITVPDIRNLSESYNPTSGRIAYGITKIKGVGEKAIPTILNAGPYNSVEDFINKVNEYDKA
;
A
#
# COMPACT_ATOMS: atom_id res chain seq x y z
N LEU A 1 -24.17 -6.79 21.86
CA LEU A 1 -24.30 -7.81 20.80
C LEU A 1 -23.38 -9.03 20.98
N GLY A 2 -22.56 -9.10 22.04
CA GLY A 2 -21.70 -10.26 22.33
C GLY A 2 -20.69 -10.60 21.23
N CYS A 3 -20.09 -9.59 20.60
CA CYS A 3 -19.16 -9.72 19.48
C CYS A 3 -17.69 -9.45 19.87
N ASP A 4 -17.33 -9.62 21.14
CA ASP A 4 -15.98 -9.39 21.64
C ASP A 4 -14.92 -10.24 20.92
N ASP A 5 -15.25 -11.46 20.56
CA ASP A 5 -14.40 -12.36 19.77
C ASP A 5 -14.01 -11.77 18.39
N ILE A 6 -14.88 -10.95 17.80
CA ILE A 6 -14.65 -10.28 16.52
C ILE A 6 -13.88 -8.96 16.73
N LEU A 7 -14.16 -8.24 17.82
CA LEU A 7 -13.66 -6.89 18.06
C LEU A 7 -12.42 -6.81 18.97
N ASN A 8 -12.06 -7.88 19.67
CA ASN A 8 -10.92 -7.90 20.60
C ASN A 8 -9.61 -7.40 19.99
N MET A 9 -9.31 -7.79 18.75
CA MET A 9 -8.08 -7.39 18.07
C MET A 9 -8.02 -5.88 17.77
N THR A 10 -9.13 -5.18 17.85
CA THR A 10 -9.27 -3.73 17.64
C THR A 10 -9.82 -3.01 18.86
N TYR A 11 -9.65 -3.63 20.05
CA TYR A 11 -10.03 -3.05 21.34
C TYR A 11 -11.51 -2.59 21.40
N GLY A 12 -12.43 -3.39 20.83
CA GLY A 12 -13.84 -3.08 20.80
C GLY A 12 -14.30 -2.12 19.70
N THR A 13 -13.40 -1.65 18.86
CA THR A 13 -13.73 -0.72 17.78
C THR A 13 -13.86 -1.45 16.44
N MET A 14 -14.91 -1.15 15.67
CA MET A 14 -15.06 -1.68 14.32
C MET A 14 -14.23 -0.87 13.33
N LEU A 15 -13.08 -1.42 12.90
CA LEU A 15 -12.15 -0.79 11.96
C LEU A 15 -12.19 -1.42 10.57
N TYR A 16 -12.46 -2.72 10.48
CA TYR A 16 -12.32 -3.49 9.25
C TYR A 16 -13.67 -3.93 8.67
N GLN A 17 -13.76 -3.90 7.35
CA GLN A 17 -14.93 -4.42 6.61
C GLN A 17 -15.22 -5.87 6.98
N GLU A 18 -14.19 -6.66 7.19
CA GLU A 18 -14.28 -8.06 7.58
C GLU A 18 -14.93 -8.24 8.96
N GLN A 19 -14.76 -7.30 9.88
CA GLN A 19 -15.44 -7.32 11.18
C GLN A 19 -16.94 -7.10 11.01
N LEU A 20 -17.37 -6.13 10.19
CA LEU A 20 -18.77 -5.92 9.87
C LEU A 20 -19.41 -7.17 9.22
N MET A 21 -18.68 -7.80 8.28
CA MET A 21 -19.16 -9.04 7.64
C MET A 21 -19.36 -10.17 8.66
N LEU A 22 -18.40 -10.37 9.57
CA LEU A 22 -18.50 -11.40 10.61
C LEU A 22 -19.60 -11.10 11.62
N MET A 23 -19.79 -9.84 11.99
CA MET A 23 -20.87 -9.44 12.87
C MET A 23 -22.23 -9.68 12.23
N ALA A 24 -22.40 -9.37 10.95
CA ALA A 24 -23.64 -9.65 10.23
C ALA A 24 -23.93 -11.16 10.13
N GLN A 25 -22.91 -11.97 9.95
CA GLN A 25 -23.06 -13.43 9.95
C GLN A 25 -23.47 -13.95 11.35
N LYS A 26 -22.78 -13.47 12.39
CA LYS A 26 -23.02 -13.92 13.77
C LYS A 26 -24.36 -13.43 14.30
N VAL A 27 -24.69 -12.17 14.13
CA VAL A 27 -25.86 -11.51 14.72
C VAL A 27 -27.13 -11.76 13.90
N ALA A 28 -27.05 -11.58 12.58
CA ALA A 28 -28.24 -11.57 11.72
C ALA A 28 -28.36 -12.77 10.78
N GLY A 29 -27.39 -13.70 10.77
CA GLY A 29 -27.44 -14.90 9.95
C GLY A 29 -27.17 -14.69 8.47
N PHE A 30 -26.47 -13.64 8.09
CA PHE A 30 -25.97 -13.52 6.73
C PHE A 30 -25.01 -14.67 6.42
N ASN A 31 -25.02 -15.17 5.20
CA ASN A 31 -23.95 -16.04 4.76
C ASN A 31 -22.73 -15.25 4.27
N GLY A 32 -21.59 -15.94 4.05
CA GLY A 32 -20.35 -15.27 3.64
C GLY A 32 -20.47 -14.51 2.32
N ASN A 33 -21.22 -15.04 1.35
CA ASN A 33 -21.41 -14.40 0.05
C ASN A 33 -22.33 -13.16 0.16
N GLN A 34 -23.37 -13.24 0.95
CA GLN A 34 -24.27 -12.12 1.23
C GLN A 34 -23.54 -10.97 1.92
N SER A 35 -22.76 -11.26 2.97
CA SER A 35 -21.98 -10.24 3.66
C SER A 35 -20.92 -9.59 2.76
N ASP A 36 -20.26 -10.36 1.90
CA ASP A 36 -19.31 -9.79 0.91
C ASP A 36 -20.01 -8.92 -0.13
N THR A 37 -21.11 -9.43 -0.71
CA THR A 37 -21.76 -8.76 -1.84
C THR A 37 -22.54 -7.53 -1.41
N TYR A 38 -23.23 -7.58 -0.28
CA TYR A 38 -24.13 -6.52 0.14
C TYR A 38 -23.47 -5.53 1.09
N LEU A 39 -22.81 -6.04 2.14
CA LEU A 39 -22.19 -5.16 3.13
C LEU A 39 -20.86 -4.59 2.62
N ARG A 40 -19.88 -5.43 2.31
CA ARG A 40 -18.57 -4.94 1.89
C ARG A 40 -18.64 -4.09 0.62
N LYS A 41 -19.33 -4.59 -0.42
CA LYS A 41 -19.46 -3.84 -1.69
C LYS A 41 -20.47 -2.68 -1.59
N GLY A 42 -21.50 -2.80 -0.78
CA GLY A 42 -22.49 -1.75 -0.54
C GLY A 42 -21.89 -0.57 0.20
N VAL A 43 -21.25 -0.85 1.33
CA VAL A 43 -20.55 0.15 2.15
C VAL A 43 -19.36 0.74 1.39
N GLY A 44 -18.50 -0.10 0.81
CA GLY A 44 -17.30 0.36 0.09
C GLY A 44 -17.61 1.21 -1.15
N LYS A 45 -18.77 1.00 -1.80
CA LYS A 45 -19.21 1.78 -2.96
C LYS A 45 -20.20 2.89 -2.60
N LYS A 46 -20.50 3.11 -1.32
CA LYS A 46 -21.44 4.12 -0.80
C LYS A 46 -22.83 4.05 -1.47
N LYS A 47 -23.33 2.85 -1.73
CA LYS A 47 -24.64 2.63 -2.34
C LYS A 47 -25.75 2.74 -1.28
N ARG A 48 -26.23 3.94 -1.02
CA ARG A 48 -27.21 4.23 0.05
C ARG A 48 -28.38 3.24 0.05
N LYS A 49 -29.05 3.04 -1.07
CA LYS A 49 -30.18 2.12 -1.18
C LYS A 49 -29.85 0.70 -0.71
N LEU A 50 -28.64 0.21 -0.97
CA LEU A 50 -28.24 -1.13 -0.55
C LEU A 50 -27.90 -1.15 0.94
N ILE A 51 -27.35 -0.08 1.47
CA ILE A 51 -27.08 0.06 2.91
C ILE A 51 -28.40 0.04 3.70
N ASP A 52 -29.41 0.76 3.23
CA ASP A 52 -30.73 0.81 3.85
C ASP A 52 -31.40 -0.60 3.83
N LEU A 53 -31.32 -1.33 2.73
CA LEU A 53 -31.78 -2.71 2.65
C LEU A 53 -31.02 -3.63 3.61
N CYS A 54 -29.71 -3.49 3.70
CA CYS A 54 -28.91 -4.28 4.63
C CYS A 54 -29.26 -3.99 6.10
N ARG A 55 -29.62 -2.75 6.43
CA ARG A 55 -30.14 -2.38 7.76
C ARG A 55 -31.40 -3.16 8.10
N GLU A 56 -32.39 -3.13 7.20
CA GLU A 56 -33.63 -3.87 7.36
C GLU A 56 -33.39 -5.37 7.53
N TRP A 57 -32.52 -5.95 6.70
CA TRP A 57 -32.20 -7.37 6.77
C TRP A 57 -31.40 -7.74 8.01
N PHE A 58 -30.53 -6.87 8.48
CA PHE A 58 -29.77 -7.09 9.71
C PHE A 58 -30.68 -7.12 10.94
N ILE A 59 -31.64 -6.22 11.00
CA ILE A 59 -32.54 -6.09 12.14
C ILE A 59 -33.69 -7.13 12.06
N TYR A 60 -34.47 -7.07 10.98
CA TYR A 60 -35.74 -7.77 10.83
C TYR A 60 -35.65 -9.06 9.98
N GLY A 61 -34.57 -9.23 9.25
CA GLY A 61 -34.41 -10.36 8.35
C GLY A 61 -34.97 -10.16 6.95
N LYS A 62 -34.71 -11.14 6.09
CA LYS A 62 -35.24 -11.25 4.72
C LYS A 62 -35.86 -12.63 4.55
N PRO A 63 -37.18 -12.75 4.61
CA PRO A 63 -37.84 -14.07 4.71
C PRO A 63 -37.84 -14.87 3.43
N ASN A 64 -37.73 -14.22 2.27
CA ASN A 64 -37.86 -14.87 0.96
C ASN A 64 -36.54 -14.89 0.21
N GLN A 65 -36.36 -15.96 -0.57
CA GLN A 65 -35.32 -15.95 -1.62
C GLN A 65 -35.74 -15.02 -2.76
N ASP A 66 -34.80 -14.22 -3.22
CA ASP A 66 -34.99 -13.24 -4.32
C ASP A 66 -33.70 -13.09 -5.13
N GLU A 67 -33.62 -12.04 -5.96
CA GLU A 67 -32.40 -11.70 -6.73
C GLU A 67 -31.14 -11.47 -5.86
N TYR A 68 -31.33 -11.19 -4.56
CA TYR A 68 -30.26 -11.01 -3.58
C TYR A 68 -29.92 -12.32 -2.82
N GLY A 69 -30.43 -13.46 -3.25
CA GLY A 69 -30.10 -14.78 -2.72
C GLY A 69 -31.04 -15.29 -1.61
N ASP A 70 -30.49 -16.16 -0.78
CA ASP A 70 -31.24 -16.89 0.26
C ASP A 70 -31.85 -15.98 1.34
N PRO A 71 -32.81 -16.48 2.12
CA PRO A 71 -33.33 -15.78 3.28
C PRO A 71 -32.25 -15.43 4.29
N ILE A 72 -32.44 -14.34 5.03
CA ILE A 72 -31.62 -13.91 6.16
C ILE A 72 -32.50 -13.88 7.39
N GLU A 73 -32.03 -14.46 8.49
CA GLU A 73 -32.86 -14.59 9.70
C GLU A 73 -33.19 -13.24 10.34
N GLY A 74 -32.20 -12.35 10.42
CA GLY A 74 -32.26 -11.08 11.13
C GLY A 74 -32.02 -11.23 12.64
N GLY A 75 -31.48 -10.17 13.24
CA GLY A 75 -31.05 -10.20 14.63
C GLY A 75 -32.19 -10.46 15.63
N ILE A 76 -33.36 -9.88 15.40
CA ILE A 76 -34.54 -10.10 16.27
C ILE A 76 -34.91 -11.59 16.33
N ASN A 77 -34.96 -12.26 15.18
CA ASN A 77 -35.29 -13.68 15.12
C ASN A 77 -34.22 -14.59 15.75
N ARG A 78 -33.01 -14.06 15.90
CA ARG A 78 -31.90 -14.73 16.59
C ARG A 78 -31.80 -14.38 18.08
N GLY A 79 -32.76 -13.62 18.60
CA GLY A 79 -32.90 -13.33 20.02
C GLY A 79 -32.17 -12.08 20.51
N TYR A 80 -31.73 -11.21 19.61
CA TYR A 80 -31.16 -9.91 19.99
C TYR A 80 -32.28 -8.88 20.24
N ASP A 81 -31.98 -7.91 21.08
CA ASP A 81 -32.90 -6.80 21.37
C ASP A 81 -32.94 -5.83 20.15
N GLU A 82 -34.15 -5.41 19.81
CA GLU A 82 -34.40 -4.55 18.65
C GLU A 82 -33.68 -3.21 18.77
N GLN A 83 -33.71 -2.57 19.95
CA GLN A 83 -33.08 -1.28 20.15
C GLN A 83 -31.55 -1.37 20.09
N GLU A 84 -30.96 -2.43 20.64
CA GLU A 84 -29.52 -2.68 20.50
C GLU A 84 -29.10 -2.85 19.05
N LEU A 85 -29.91 -3.50 18.21
CA LEU A 85 -29.62 -3.68 16.79
C LEU A 85 -29.70 -2.36 16.03
N ILE A 86 -30.70 -1.54 16.35
CA ILE A 86 -30.89 -0.19 15.76
C ILE A 86 -29.72 0.71 16.14
N ASP A 87 -29.40 0.81 17.42
CA ASP A 87 -28.33 1.65 17.94
C ASP A 87 -26.97 1.21 17.34
N PHE A 88 -26.71 -0.10 17.27
CA PHE A 88 -25.51 -0.60 16.63
C PHE A 88 -25.42 -0.19 15.15
N TRP A 89 -26.51 -0.31 14.42
CA TRP A 89 -26.50 0.05 13.01
C TRP A 89 -26.30 1.55 12.81
N ASP A 90 -27.11 2.35 13.49
CA ASP A 90 -27.16 3.80 13.29
C ASP A 90 -25.90 4.51 13.83
N ASP A 91 -25.37 4.08 14.99
CA ASP A 91 -24.18 4.70 15.60
C ASP A 91 -22.87 4.14 15.07
N VAL A 92 -22.81 2.82 14.79
CA VAL A 92 -21.57 2.14 14.43
C VAL A 92 -21.47 1.92 12.93
N VAL A 93 -22.45 1.26 12.30
CA VAL A 93 -22.36 0.89 10.89
C VAL A 93 -22.45 2.12 10.00
N GLU A 94 -23.38 3.03 10.24
CA GLU A 94 -23.51 4.28 9.49
C GLU A 94 -22.31 5.21 9.71
N GLY A 95 -21.86 5.37 10.96
CA GLY A 95 -20.68 6.15 11.29
C GLY A 95 -19.41 5.61 10.63
N CYS A 96 -19.26 4.30 10.55
CA CYS A 96 -18.12 3.64 9.93
C CYS A 96 -18.21 3.52 8.40
N ALA A 97 -19.40 3.60 7.81
CA ALA A 97 -19.63 3.34 6.38
C ALA A 97 -18.74 4.16 5.42
N SER A 98 -18.21 5.29 5.87
CA SER A 98 -17.28 6.11 5.07
C SER A 98 -15.81 5.78 5.29
N TYR A 99 -15.43 5.04 6.34
CA TYR A 99 -14.05 4.84 6.80
C TYR A 99 -13.66 3.39 7.09
N ILE A 100 -14.56 2.44 6.89
CA ILE A 100 -14.22 1.01 7.07
C ILE A 100 -13.13 0.59 6.11
N PHE A 101 -12.03 0.06 6.68
CA PHE A 101 -10.83 -0.30 5.95
C PHE A 101 -10.80 -1.80 5.61
N ASN A 102 -10.18 -2.15 4.48
CA ASN A 102 -9.98 -3.57 4.14
C ASN A 102 -8.78 -4.13 4.92
N LYS A 103 -8.99 -5.17 5.72
CA LYS A 103 -7.97 -5.78 6.56
C LYS A 103 -6.83 -6.40 5.75
N SER A 104 -7.16 -7.07 4.65
CA SER A 104 -6.14 -7.70 3.78
C SER A 104 -5.20 -6.64 3.19
N HIS A 105 -5.74 -5.50 2.77
CA HIS A 105 -4.94 -4.37 2.30
C HIS A 105 -4.04 -3.82 3.40
N ALA A 106 -4.58 -3.56 4.60
CA ALA A 106 -3.80 -3.10 5.74
C ALA A 106 -2.65 -4.06 6.08
N THR A 107 -2.93 -5.36 6.14
CA THR A 107 -1.94 -6.40 6.44
C THR A 107 -0.82 -6.43 5.39
N SER A 108 -1.16 -6.40 4.11
CA SER A 108 -0.20 -6.43 3.01
C SER A 108 0.73 -5.22 3.04
N TYR A 109 0.18 -4.03 3.21
CA TYR A 109 1.00 -2.80 3.31
C TYR A 109 1.81 -2.72 4.61
N SER A 110 1.28 -3.23 5.72
CA SER A 110 2.06 -3.33 6.97
C SER A 110 3.26 -4.24 6.81
N LEU A 111 3.14 -5.35 6.09
CA LEU A 111 4.26 -6.22 5.79
C LEU A 111 5.33 -5.49 4.96
N LEU A 112 4.94 -4.78 3.91
CA LEU A 112 5.86 -3.96 3.12
C LEU A 112 6.53 -2.88 3.98
N THR A 113 5.77 -2.23 4.86
CA THR A 113 6.32 -1.23 5.79
C THR A 113 7.39 -1.83 6.71
N VAL A 114 7.14 -3.01 7.28
CA VAL A 114 8.13 -3.70 8.12
C VAL A 114 9.38 -4.09 7.31
N ILE A 115 9.20 -4.65 6.12
CA ILE A 115 10.32 -5.03 5.24
C ILE A 115 11.16 -3.81 4.86
N THR A 116 10.53 -2.72 4.44
CA THR A 116 11.22 -1.49 4.04
C THR A 116 11.92 -0.82 5.23
N ALA A 117 11.32 -0.84 6.42
CA ALA A 117 11.95 -0.34 7.63
C ALA A 117 13.17 -1.19 8.03
N TRP A 118 13.07 -2.51 7.91
CA TRP A 118 14.16 -3.43 8.16
C TRP A 118 15.32 -3.23 7.17
N LEU A 119 15.02 -3.13 5.87
CA LEU A 119 16.01 -2.83 4.84
C LEU A 119 16.69 -1.48 5.10
N LYS A 120 15.91 -0.45 5.42
CA LYS A 120 16.44 0.88 5.76
C LYS A 120 17.39 0.85 6.96
N TYR A 121 17.15 -0.03 7.93
CA TYR A 121 17.97 -0.12 9.13
C TYR A 121 19.26 -0.92 8.92
N TYR A 122 19.17 -2.08 8.27
CA TYR A 122 20.31 -3.01 8.13
C TYR A 122 21.10 -2.83 6.83
N TYR A 123 20.47 -2.24 5.79
CA TYR A 123 21.03 -2.05 4.44
C TYR A 123 20.75 -0.62 3.96
N THR A 124 21.17 0.35 4.77
CA THR A 124 20.84 1.77 4.57
C THR A 124 21.29 2.30 3.22
N GLU A 125 22.52 2.00 2.82
CA GLU A 125 23.07 2.47 1.53
C GLU A 125 22.30 1.89 0.35
N GLU A 126 22.07 0.58 0.35
CA GLU A 126 21.35 -0.13 -0.70
C GLU A 126 19.89 0.32 -0.77
N TYR A 127 19.25 0.49 0.39
CA TYR A 127 17.89 0.98 0.48
C TYR A 127 17.75 2.38 -0.14
N PHE A 128 18.62 3.32 0.22
CA PHE A 128 18.57 4.67 -0.32
C PHE A 128 19.03 4.73 -1.77
N ALA A 129 19.98 3.93 -2.21
CA ALA A 129 20.36 3.82 -3.61
C ALA A 129 19.18 3.35 -4.48
N ALA A 130 18.47 2.32 -4.04
CA ALA A 130 17.25 1.86 -4.71
C ALA A 130 16.16 2.95 -4.70
N LEU A 131 15.91 3.58 -3.56
CA LEU A 131 14.92 4.64 -3.43
C LEU A 131 15.22 5.82 -4.39
N LEU A 132 16.45 6.32 -4.41
CA LEU A 132 16.88 7.41 -5.29
C LEU A 132 16.78 7.06 -6.78
N THR A 133 16.99 5.78 -7.12
CA THR A 133 16.86 5.29 -8.50
C THR A 133 15.44 5.46 -9.03
N PHE A 134 14.43 5.15 -8.23
CA PHE A 134 13.02 5.14 -8.64
C PHE A 134 12.25 6.42 -8.28
N GLU A 135 12.81 7.26 -7.41
CA GLU A 135 12.13 8.48 -6.97
C GLU A 135 12.28 9.62 -7.99
N LYS A 136 11.41 10.61 -7.87
CA LYS A 136 11.46 11.82 -8.68
C LYS A 136 12.63 12.72 -8.26
N ASP A 137 13.23 13.40 -9.23
CA ASP A 137 14.40 14.27 -9.01
C ASP A 137 14.15 15.36 -7.96
N GLU A 138 12.92 15.87 -7.86
CA GLU A 138 12.51 16.88 -6.86
C GLU A 138 12.73 16.45 -5.40
N LYS A 139 12.81 15.14 -5.14
CA LYS A 139 13.01 14.60 -3.80
C LYS A 139 14.46 14.25 -3.48
N VAL A 140 15.34 14.25 -4.47
CA VAL A 140 16.75 13.85 -4.30
C VAL A 140 17.44 14.70 -3.25
N ASP A 141 17.23 16.02 -3.26
CA ASP A 141 17.82 16.95 -2.29
C ASP A 141 17.36 16.64 -0.85
N ALA A 142 16.07 16.35 -0.68
CA ALA A 142 15.53 15.98 0.63
C ALA A 142 16.12 14.66 1.17
N TYR A 143 16.31 13.68 0.30
CA TYR A 143 16.95 12.42 0.70
C TYR A 143 18.46 12.60 0.95
N ASN A 144 19.13 13.44 0.17
CA ASN A 144 20.53 13.78 0.43
C ASN A 144 20.73 14.42 1.80
N ASP A 145 19.83 15.32 2.20
CA ASP A 145 19.81 15.93 3.52
C ASP A 145 19.61 14.90 4.64
N ILE A 146 18.72 13.93 4.43
CA ILE A 146 18.48 12.84 5.40
C ILE A 146 19.72 11.94 5.51
N LEU A 147 20.30 11.56 4.39
CA LEU A 147 21.49 10.72 4.34
C LEU A 147 22.68 11.37 5.06
N ASP A 148 22.96 12.64 4.76
CA ASP A 148 24.07 13.39 5.37
C ASP A 148 23.84 13.58 6.90
N LYS A 149 22.66 14.07 7.30
CA LYS A 149 22.38 14.45 8.69
C LYS A 149 22.13 13.27 9.64
N GLN A 150 21.56 12.18 9.15
CA GLN A 150 21.13 11.05 10.00
C GLN A 150 22.05 9.83 9.90
N TYR A 151 22.71 9.63 8.76
CA TYR A 151 23.46 8.41 8.47
C TYR A 151 24.94 8.65 8.11
N ASP A 152 25.38 9.90 7.97
CA ASP A 152 26.72 10.26 7.51
C ASP A 152 27.08 9.61 6.15
N ILE A 153 26.07 9.44 5.30
CA ILE A 153 26.20 8.89 3.94
C ILE A 153 26.06 10.04 2.93
N LYS A 154 27.00 10.12 1.99
CA LYS A 154 27.00 11.19 0.98
C LYS A 154 26.73 10.64 -0.42
N ILE A 155 25.89 11.35 -1.16
CA ILE A 155 25.74 11.11 -2.60
C ILE A 155 26.95 11.74 -3.29
N THR A 156 27.71 10.94 -4.06
CA THR A 156 28.85 11.46 -4.81
C THR A 156 28.41 12.12 -6.11
N VAL A 157 29.17 13.10 -6.56
CA VAL A 157 28.99 13.65 -7.92
C VAL A 157 29.29 12.58 -8.97
N PRO A 158 28.65 12.66 -10.17
CA PRO A 158 28.98 11.75 -11.27
C PRO A 158 30.47 11.75 -11.60
N ASP A 159 31.06 10.55 -11.69
CA ASP A 159 32.48 10.38 -12.03
C ASP A 159 32.61 9.37 -13.17
N ILE A 160 33.17 9.79 -14.30
CA ILE A 160 33.34 8.93 -15.48
C ILE A 160 34.20 7.69 -15.21
N ARG A 161 35.02 7.70 -14.17
CA ARG A 161 35.86 6.54 -13.77
C ARG A 161 35.10 5.47 -13.03
N ASN A 162 33.92 5.82 -12.52
CA ASN A 162 33.10 4.89 -11.74
C ASN A 162 31.61 5.11 -12.08
N LEU A 163 31.27 4.92 -13.34
CA LEU A 163 29.90 5.05 -13.83
C LEU A 163 29.08 3.81 -13.48
N SER A 164 27.88 4.04 -13.02
CA SER A 164 26.84 3.00 -12.90
C SER A 164 25.54 3.49 -13.55
N GLU A 165 24.73 2.56 -14.01
CA GLU A 165 23.45 2.89 -14.63
C GLU A 165 22.51 3.59 -13.63
N SER A 166 22.39 3.02 -12.44
CA SER A 166 21.57 3.51 -11.34
C SER A 166 22.43 3.99 -10.17
N TYR A 167 21.81 4.62 -9.18
CA TYR A 167 22.51 4.88 -7.92
C TYR A 167 23.07 3.59 -7.33
N ASN A 168 24.31 3.62 -6.89
CA ASN A 168 25.02 2.43 -6.43
C ASN A 168 25.73 2.66 -5.09
N PRO A 169 25.50 1.80 -4.06
CA PRO A 169 26.18 1.92 -2.79
C PRO A 169 27.67 1.60 -2.90
N THR A 170 28.52 2.38 -2.23
CA THR A 170 29.99 2.30 -2.31
C THR A 170 30.65 2.60 -0.96
N SER A 171 30.40 1.79 0.07
CA SER A 171 31.03 1.92 1.42
C SER A 171 30.98 3.35 2.00
N GLY A 172 29.87 3.71 2.62
CA GLY A 172 29.62 5.03 3.23
C GLY A 172 29.20 6.11 2.25
N ARG A 173 28.98 5.76 0.98
CA ARG A 173 28.56 6.69 -0.07
C ARG A 173 27.61 6.03 -1.05
N ILE A 174 26.86 6.87 -1.78
CA ILE A 174 26.02 6.41 -2.89
C ILE A 174 26.51 7.10 -4.16
N ALA A 175 27.04 6.31 -5.11
CA ALA A 175 27.47 6.82 -6.40
C ALA A 175 26.25 7.23 -7.25
N TYR A 176 26.36 8.37 -7.92
CA TYR A 176 25.30 8.93 -8.74
C TYR A 176 25.09 8.10 -10.02
N GLY A 177 23.86 7.72 -10.32
CA GLY A 177 23.52 6.96 -11.53
C GLY A 177 23.48 7.79 -12.78
N ILE A 178 24.04 7.28 -13.88
CA ILE A 178 24.09 7.99 -15.17
C ILE A 178 22.69 8.28 -15.74
N THR A 179 21.69 7.45 -15.45
CA THR A 179 20.29 7.63 -15.86
C THR A 179 19.66 8.90 -15.29
N LYS A 180 20.22 9.45 -14.23
CA LYS A 180 19.73 10.66 -13.56
C LYS A 180 20.45 11.92 -14.00
N ILE A 181 21.42 11.82 -14.91
CA ILE A 181 22.13 13.00 -15.44
C ILE A 181 21.28 13.63 -16.52
N LYS A 182 20.85 14.88 -16.28
CA LYS A 182 20.04 15.64 -17.24
C LYS A 182 20.78 15.81 -18.57
N GLY A 183 20.14 15.40 -19.65
CA GLY A 183 20.70 15.48 -21.00
C GLY A 183 21.36 14.18 -21.49
N VAL A 184 21.53 13.19 -20.64
CA VAL A 184 21.94 11.84 -21.06
C VAL A 184 20.68 11.05 -21.43
N GLY A 185 20.50 10.78 -22.72
CA GLY A 185 19.36 10.02 -23.22
C GLY A 185 19.53 8.51 -22.99
N GLU A 186 18.43 7.80 -22.80
CA GLU A 186 18.42 6.34 -22.56
C GLU A 186 19.22 5.53 -23.61
N LYS A 187 19.21 5.97 -24.87
CA LYS A 187 19.95 5.31 -25.96
C LYS A 187 21.47 5.44 -25.84
N ALA A 188 21.95 6.50 -25.21
CA ALA A 188 23.39 6.73 -25.04
C ALA A 188 23.98 5.95 -23.86
N ILE A 189 23.15 5.56 -22.89
CA ILE A 189 23.58 4.90 -21.65
C ILE A 189 24.32 3.59 -21.92
N PRO A 190 23.80 2.63 -22.71
CA PRO A 190 24.50 1.39 -23.01
C PRO A 190 25.85 1.64 -23.69
N THR A 191 25.90 2.56 -24.65
CA THR A 191 27.16 2.95 -25.33
C THR A 191 28.18 3.46 -24.32
N ILE A 192 27.79 4.40 -23.46
CA ILE A 192 28.68 4.96 -22.45
C ILE A 192 29.17 3.92 -21.46
N LEU A 193 28.31 3.06 -20.98
CA LEU A 193 28.68 2.04 -19.99
C LEU A 193 29.58 0.96 -20.59
N ASN A 194 29.28 0.52 -21.81
CA ASN A 194 30.02 -0.59 -22.46
C ASN A 194 31.38 -0.14 -23.04
N ALA A 195 31.52 1.11 -23.42
CA ALA A 195 32.81 1.65 -23.90
C ALA A 195 33.84 1.88 -22.77
N GLY A 196 33.41 1.90 -21.49
CA GLY A 196 34.30 2.05 -20.34
C GLY A 196 35.20 0.81 -20.08
N PRO A 197 36.12 0.87 -19.12
CA PRO A 197 36.35 1.95 -18.16
C PRO A 197 37.12 3.15 -18.76
N TYR A 198 36.97 4.32 -18.11
CA TYR A 198 37.57 5.57 -18.55
C TYR A 198 38.60 6.10 -17.56
N ASN A 199 39.73 6.62 -18.08
CA ASN A 199 40.80 7.17 -17.26
C ASN A 199 40.84 8.70 -17.27
N SER A 200 40.31 9.34 -18.33
CA SER A 200 40.25 10.79 -18.53
C SER A 200 39.05 11.18 -19.39
N VAL A 201 38.73 12.45 -19.45
CA VAL A 201 37.70 12.99 -20.35
C VAL A 201 38.03 12.74 -21.83
N GLU A 202 39.30 12.83 -22.20
CA GLU A 202 39.78 12.54 -23.57
C GLU A 202 39.59 11.06 -23.91
N ASP A 203 39.96 10.15 -22.99
CA ASP A 203 39.75 8.70 -23.11
C ASP A 203 38.25 8.37 -23.26
N PHE A 204 37.37 9.03 -22.48
CA PHE A 204 35.92 8.92 -22.59
C PHE A 204 35.44 9.29 -24.00
N ILE A 205 35.83 10.46 -24.52
CA ILE A 205 35.39 10.92 -25.83
C ILE A 205 35.82 9.96 -26.94
N ASN A 206 37.08 9.52 -26.90
CA ASN A 206 37.63 8.61 -27.90
C ASN A 206 36.93 7.25 -27.90
N LYS A 207 36.79 6.62 -26.74
CA LYS A 207 36.18 5.29 -26.60
C LYS A 207 34.69 5.29 -26.95
N VAL A 208 33.92 6.30 -26.52
CA VAL A 208 32.52 6.40 -26.88
C VAL A 208 32.32 6.58 -28.38
N ASN A 209 33.14 7.44 -29.02
CA ASN A 209 33.10 7.64 -30.47
C ASN A 209 33.51 6.40 -31.27
N GLU A 210 34.46 5.61 -30.78
CA GLU A 210 34.87 4.34 -31.41
C GLU A 210 33.79 3.29 -31.28
N TYR A 211 33.18 3.15 -30.11
CA TYR A 211 32.10 2.19 -29.83
C TYR A 211 30.83 2.46 -30.63
N ASP A 212 30.49 3.75 -30.85
CA ASP A 212 29.31 4.18 -31.63
C ASP A 212 29.47 3.94 -33.14
N LYS A 213 30.69 3.72 -33.61
CA LYS A 213 31.02 3.42 -35.02
C LYS A 213 31.10 1.91 -35.31
N ALA A 214 31.16 1.08 -34.31
CA ALA A 214 31.31 -0.37 -34.42
C ALA A 214 29.93 -1.08 -34.46
#